data_87c77306444f0dbc8d54628d7ce362de
#
_entry.id   87c77306444f0dbc8d54628d7ce362de
#
_cell.length_a   1.000
_cell.length_b   1.000
_cell.length_c   1.000
_cell.angle_alpha   90.00
_cell.angle_beta   90.00
_cell.angle_gamma   90.00
#
_symmetry.space_group_name_H-M   'P 1'
#
loop_
_entity.id
_entity.type
_entity.pdbx_description
1 polymer ?
#
loop_
_entity_poly.entity_id
_entity_poly.type
_entity_poly.pdbx_seq_one_letter_code
_entity_poly.pdbx_strand_id
1 'polypeptide(L)'
;MHEAFGAQPVVGAEPAALAPVEDYLTELHDRVSALTGGKPADYIPELGKVDPSLFGIAIATTDGEVYGVGDTQHPFTIQSVSKPFMYGYALNRYGREAVLKHVGVEPTGEAFNSMCSTRSPIARSTPW
;
A
#
# COMPACT_ATOMS: atom_id res chain seq x y z
N MET A 1 6.06 9.67 -27.94
CA MET A 1 7.41 9.38 -27.44
C MET A 1 7.25 8.97 -25.98
N HIS A 2 7.14 7.66 -25.73
CA HIS A 2 7.08 7.07 -24.39
C HIS A 2 8.49 6.58 -24.08
N GLU A 3 9.21 7.32 -23.27
CA GLU A 3 10.42 6.78 -22.67
C GLU A 3 10.02 5.86 -21.52
N ALA A 4 10.30 4.58 -21.69
CA ALA A 4 10.18 3.58 -20.64
C ALA A 4 11.17 3.92 -19.52
N PHE A 5 10.65 4.13 -18.32
CA PHE A 5 11.45 4.14 -17.10
C PHE A 5 12.07 2.74 -16.95
N GLY A 6 13.27 2.58 -17.46
CA GLY A 6 14.08 1.40 -17.24
C GLY A 6 14.49 1.31 -15.78
N ALA A 7 14.02 0.28 -15.09
CA ALA A 7 14.55 -0.07 -13.78
C ALA A 7 16.05 -0.35 -13.93
N GLN A 8 16.88 0.48 -13.33
CA GLN A 8 18.33 0.26 -13.24
C GLN A 8 18.58 -0.94 -12.31
N PRO A 9 19.44 -1.87 -12.69
CA PRO A 9 19.85 -2.92 -11.76
C PRO A 9 20.66 -2.25 -10.62
N VAL A 10 20.25 -2.51 -9.39
CA VAL A 10 20.97 -2.08 -8.19
C VAL A 10 22.31 -2.81 -8.16
N VAL A 11 23.39 -2.09 -8.39
CA VAL A 11 24.76 -2.61 -8.38
C VAL A 11 25.32 -2.50 -6.96
N GLY A 12 25.60 -3.66 -6.35
CA GLY A 12 26.72 -3.88 -5.44
C GLY A 12 26.61 -3.29 -4.05
N ALA A 13 25.89 -3.97 -3.17
CA ALA A 13 26.21 -3.96 -1.74
C ALA A 13 26.97 -5.24 -1.40
N GLU A 14 27.98 -5.15 -0.52
CA GLU A 14 28.77 -6.30 -0.10
C GLU A 14 27.90 -7.37 0.59
N PRO A 15 28.08 -8.68 0.27
CA PRO A 15 27.11 -9.72 0.65
C PRO A 15 27.03 -10.07 2.14
N ALA A 16 27.88 -9.51 2.99
CA ALA A 16 27.99 -9.94 4.39
C ALA A 16 27.01 -9.27 5.38
N ALA A 17 26.42 -8.11 5.02
CA ALA A 17 25.50 -7.40 5.91
C ALA A 17 24.00 -7.63 5.60
N LEU A 18 23.68 -8.21 4.44
CA LEU A 18 22.31 -8.41 3.94
C LEU A 18 21.72 -9.75 4.37
N ALA A 19 22.55 -10.75 4.58
CA ALA A 19 22.14 -12.13 4.89
C ALA A 19 21.11 -12.23 6.04
N PRO A 20 21.22 -11.53 7.18
CA PRO A 20 20.27 -11.71 8.28
C PRO A 20 18.85 -11.27 7.97
N VAL A 21 18.66 -10.23 7.13
CA VAL A 21 17.32 -9.74 6.76
C VAL A 21 16.71 -10.67 5.73
N GLU A 22 17.46 -11.06 4.72
CA GLU A 22 17.00 -11.98 3.68
C GLU A 22 16.69 -13.36 4.25
N ASP A 23 17.53 -13.88 5.12
CA ASP A 23 17.32 -15.16 5.82
C ASP A 23 16.04 -15.11 6.66
N TYR A 24 15.83 -14.01 7.40
CA TYR A 24 14.62 -13.83 8.19
C TYR A 24 13.36 -13.74 7.31
N LEU A 25 13.40 -13.01 6.22
CA LEU A 25 12.28 -12.90 5.29
C LEU A 25 11.97 -14.24 4.62
N THR A 26 12.99 -15.02 4.29
CA THR A 26 12.83 -16.35 3.72
C THR A 26 12.17 -17.29 4.73
N GLU A 27 12.64 -17.34 5.97
CA GLU A 27 12.02 -18.14 7.02
C GLU A 27 10.56 -17.73 7.25
N LEU A 28 10.29 -16.43 7.31
CA LEU A 28 8.93 -15.89 7.47
C LEU A 28 8.03 -16.28 6.30
N HIS A 29 8.52 -16.13 5.07
CA HIS A 29 7.81 -16.51 3.86
C HIS A 29 7.45 -18.00 3.86
N ASP A 30 8.40 -18.87 4.16
CA ASP A 30 8.19 -20.32 4.18
C ASP A 30 7.14 -20.73 5.23
N ARG A 31 7.17 -20.10 6.40
CA ARG A 31 6.19 -20.35 7.46
C ARG A 31 4.79 -19.90 7.11
N VAL A 32 4.65 -18.75 6.44
CA VAL A 32 3.34 -18.14 6.13
C VAL A 32 2.75 -18.69 4.84
N SER A 33 3.57 -19.02 3.84
CA SER A 33 3.10 -19.60 2.57
C SER A 33 2.32 -20.91 2.72
N ALA A 34 2.55 -21.65 3.81
CA ALA A 34 1.80 -22.85 4.13
C ALA A 34 0.35 -22.59 4.61
N LEU A 35 -0.01 -21.33 4.91
CA LEU A 35 -1.33 -20.95 5.39
C LEU A 35 -2.28 -20.72 4.21
N THR A 36 -3.18 -21.65 3.97
CA THR A 36 -4.11 -21.63 2.81
C THR A 36 -5.56 -21.31 3.19
N GLY A 37 -5.81 -20.84 4.42
CA GLY A 37 -7.18 -20.61 4.93
C GLY A 37 -7.85 -19.30 4.46
N GLY A 38 -7.15 -18.47 3.68
CA GLY A 38 -7.68 -17.23 3.13
C GLY A 38 -8.44 -17.42 1.81
N LYS A 39 -9.08 -16.34 1.35
CA LYS A 39 -9.63 -16.25 -0.01
C LYS A 39 -9.33 -14.88 -0.60
N PRO A 40 -9.27 -14.75 -1.94
CA PRO A 40 -9.18 -13.44 -2.59
C PRO A 40 -10.34 -12.53 -2.21
N ALA A 41 -10.09 -11.22 -2.22
CA ALA A 41 -11.14 -10.23 -2.02
C ALA A 41 -12.11 -10.25 -3.22
N ASP A 42 -13.35 -10.66 -3.01
CA ASP A 42 -14.35 -10.88 -4.07
C ASP A 42 -15.37 -9.73 -4.17
N TYR A 43 -15.31 -8.74 -3.29
CA TYR A 43 -16.18 -7.55 -3.32
C TYR A 43 -15.89 -6.62 -4.52
N ILE A 44 -14.73 -6.75 -5.15
CA ILE A 44 -14.40 -6.16 -6.45
C ILE A 44 -14.12 -7.32 -7.41
N PRO A 45 -14.88 -7.47 -8.51
CA PRO A 45 -14.77 -8.64 -9.40
C PRO A 45 -13.37 -8.90 -9.95
N GLU A 46 -12.59 -7.83 -10.21
CA GLU A 46 -11.22 -7.97 -10.71
C GLU A 46 -10.25 -8.52 -9.66
N LEU A 47 -10.49 -8.25 -8.37
CA LEU A 47 -9.68 -8.81 -7.29
C LEU A 47 -9.96 -10.30 -7.08
N GLY A 48 -11.18 -10.74 -7.34
CA GLY A 48 -11.56 -12.16 -7.26
C GLY A 48 -10.92 -13.05 -8.34
N LYS A 49 -10.32 -12.46 -9.37
CA LYS A 49 -9.63 -13.19 -10.45
C LYS A 49 -8.15 -13.44 -10.18
N VAL A 50 -7.61 -12.90 -9.09
CA VAL A 50 -6.20 -13.03 -8.72
C VAL A 50 -5.90 -14.47 -8.35
N ASP A 51 -4.73 -14.96 -8.76
CA ASP A 51 -4.23 -16.26 -8.33
C ASP A 51 -3.95 -16.25 -6.81
N PRO A 52 -4.67 -17.03 -6.01
CA PRO A 52 -4.52 -17.04 -4.55
C PRO A 52 -3.19 -17.63 -4.07
N SER A 53 -2.42 -18.26 -4.95
CA SER A 53 -1.11 -18.82 -4.62
C SER A 53 0.01 -17.78 -4.63
N LEU A 54 -0.22 -16.61 -5.22
CA LEU A 54 0.77 -15.52 -5.25
C LEU A 54 1.02 -14.97 -3.85
N PHE A 55 2.26 -15.04 -3.43
CA PHE A 55 2.68 -14.53 -2.13
C PHE A 55 4.09 -13.95 -2.19
N GLY A 56 4.27 -12.73 -1.73
CA GLY A 56 5.56 -12.07 -1.64
C GLY A 56 5.63 -11.14 -0.44
N ILE A 57 6.82 -11.00 0.11
CA ILE A 57 7.13 -10.06 1.18
C ILE A 57 8.25 -9.14 0.70
N ALA A 58 8.06 -7.82 0.84
CA ALA A 58 9.09 -6.84 0.53
C ALA A 58 9.23 -5.83 1.67
N ILE A 59 10.46 -5.43 1.97
CA ILE A 59 10.80 -4.36 2.90
C ILE A 59 11.64 -3.34 2.16
N ALA A 60 11.25 -2.08 2.25
CA ALA A 60 12.06 -0.96 1.80
C ALA A 60 12.47 -0.13 3.02
N THR A 61 13.76 0.11 3.18
CA THR A 61 14.31 0.89 4.28
C THR A 61 14.44 2.37 3.91
N THR A 62 14.62 3.24 4.90
CA THR A 62 14.70 4.68 4.68
C THR A 62 16.02 5.13 4.04
N ASP A 63 17.03 4.29 4.06
CA ASP A 63 18.33 4.47 3.37
C ASP A 63 18.29 3.96 1.90
N GLY A 64 17.14 3.37 1.48
CA GLY A 64 16.91 3.03 0.09
C GLY A 64 17.15 1.57 -0.27
N GLU A 65 17.54 0.73 0.69
CA GLU A 65 17.69 -0.72 0.46
C GLU A 65 16.32 -1.39 0.32
N VAL A 66 16.25 -2.39 -0.55
CA VAL A 66 15.01 -3.16 -0.79
C VAL A 66 15.31 -4.64 -0.70
N TYR A 67 14.63 -5.31 0.20
CA TYR A 67 14.69 -6.76 0.42
C TYR A 67 13.37 -7.38 -0.02
N GLY A 68 13.42 -8.52 -0.68
CA GLY A 68 12.19 -9.18 -1.16
C GLY A 68 12.34 -10.67 -1.30
N VAL A 69 11.26 -11.41 -0.99
CA VAL A 69 11.17 -12.86 -1.14
C VAL A 69 9.80 -13.24 -1.72
N GLY A 70 9.75 -14.31 -2.51
CA GLY A 70 8.53 -14.75 -3.19
C GLY A 70 8.16 -13.88 -4.38
N ASP A 71 6.86 -13.69 -4.63
CA ASP A 71 6.31 -13.06 -5.84
C ASP A 71 6.38 -11.53 -5.84
N THR A 72 7.46 -10.94 -5.32
CA THR A 72 7.60 -9.49 -5.17
C THR A 72 7.63 -8.71 -6.49
N GLN A 73 7.91 -9.38 -7.61
CA GLN A 73 7.93 -8.77 -8.94
C GLN A 73 6.59 -8.92 -9.67
N HIS A 74 5.62 -9.63 -9.09
CA HIS A 74 4.31 -9.78 -9.69
C HIS A 74 3.51 -8.47 -9.58
N PRO A 75 2.99 -7.93 -10.70
CA PRO A 75 2.19 -6.70 -10.66
C PRO A 75 0.87 -6.89 -9.91
N PHE A 76 0.51 -5.95 -9.05
CA PHE A 76 -0.77 -5.92 -8.37
C PHE A 76 -1.36 -4.51 -8.33
N THR A 77 -2.65 -4.41 -8.02
CA THR A 77 -3.34 -3.12 -7.99
C THR A 77 -3.00 -2.35 -6.72
N ILE A 78 -2.68 -1.07 -6.86
CA ILE A 78 -2.26 -0.21 -5.74
C ILE A 78 -3.36 0.02 -4.70
N GLN A 79 -4.63 -0.03 -5.11
CA GLN A 79 -5.81 0.15 -4.25
C GLN A 79 -5.68 1.32 -3.26
N SER A 80 -5.97 1.08 -1.97
CA SER A 80 -5.94 2.12 -0.92
C SER A 80 -4.55 2.64 -0.58
N VAL A 81 -3.49 1.98 -0.99
CA VAL A 81 -2.12 2.51 -0.89
C VAL A 81 -1.96 3.81 -1.69
N SER A 82 -2.79 4.04 -2.70
CA SER A 82 -2.84 5.30 -3.45
C SER A 82 -3.27 6.50 -2.62
N LYS A 83 -4.03 6.30 -1.53
CA LYS A 83 -4.65 7.41 -0.75
C LYS A 83 -3.65 8.41 -0.18
N PRO A 84 -2.57 8.02 0.52
CA PRO A 84 -1.59 8.97 1.04
C PRO A 84 -0.89 9.76 -0.08
N PHE A 85 -0.63 9.14 -1.23
CA PHE A 85 -0.02 9.82 -2.38
C PHE A 85 -0.98 10.87 -2.97
N MET A 86 -2.26 10.51 -3.15
CA MET A 86 -3.28 11.43 -3.65
C MET A 86 -3.55 12.56 -2.67
N TYR A 87 -3.55 12.27 -1.36
CA TYR A 87 -3.68 13.29 -0.33
C TYR A 87 -2.50 14.28 -0.36
N GLY A 88 -1.27 13.77 -0.42
CA GLY A 88 -0.06 14.59 -0.56
C GLY A 88 -0.08 15.45 -1.83
N TYR A 89 -0.49 14.87 -2.96
CA TYR A 89 -0.67 15.61 -4.20
C TYR A 89 -1.70 16.74 -4.06
N ALA A 90 -2.85 16.46 -3.45
CA ALA A 90 -3.89 17.44 -3.23
C ALA A 90 -3.42 18.59 -2.32
N LEU A 91 -2.69 18.28 -1.23
CA LEU A 91 -2.09 19.28 -0.36
C LEU A 91 -1.12 20.20 -1.11
N ASN A 92 -0.28 19.61 -1.95
CA ASN A 92 0.69 20.37 -2.74
C ASN A 92 -0.01 21.27 -3.80
N ARG A 93 -1.07 20.75 -4.42
CA ARG A 93 -1.77 21.43 -5.53
C ARG A 93 -2.74 22.52 -5.07
N TYR A 94 -3.47 22.29 -3.98
CA TYR A 94 -4.60 23.11 -3.54
C TYR A 94 -4.37 23.79 -2.18
N GLY A 95 -3.35 23.39 -1.46
CA GLY A 95 -3.05 23.85 -0.12
C GLY A 95 -3.92 23.20 0.97
N ARG A 96 -3.41 23.26 2.19
CA ARG A 96 -4.02 22.61 3.36
C ARG A 96 -5.46 23.06 3.62
N GLU A 97 -5.69 24.36 3.56
CA GLU A 97 -7.01 24.95 3.88
C GLU A 97 -8.11 24.46 2.94
N ALA A 98 -7.82 24.39 1.63
CA ALA A 98 -8.77 23.90 0.64
C ALA A 98 -9.04 22.40 0.82
N VAL A 99 -8.01 21.60 1.08
CA VAL A 99 -8.15 20.15 1.24
C VAL A 99 -8.94 19.81 2.50
N LEU A 100 -8.69 20.48 3.63
CA LEU A 100 -9.40 20.21 4.90
C LEU A 100 -10.89 20.57 4.87
N LYS A 101 -11.36 21.33 3.87
CA LYS A 101 -12.80 21.52 3.65
C LYS A 101 -13.52 20.27 3.16
N HIS A 102 -12.77 19.33 2.56
CA HIS A 102 -13.32 18.13 1.92
C HIS A 102 -12.88 16.84 2.61
N VAL A 103 -11.73 16.86 3.27
CA VAL A 103 -11.14 15.69 3.93
C VAL A 103 -11.01 15.99 5.42
N GLY A 104 -11.84 15.32 6.23
CA GLY A 104 -11.76 15.41 7.69
C GLY A 104 -10.57 14.64 8.25
N VAL A 105 -10.23 14.92 9.51
CA VAL A 105 -9.17 14.24 10.27
C VAL A 105 -9.72 13.24 11.28
N GLU A 106 -11.05 13.28 11.50
CA GLU A 106 -11.72 12.40 12.44
C GLU A 106 -12.15 11.09 11.78
N PRO A 107 -12.08 9.96 12.49
CA PRO A 107 -12.67 8.71 12.01
C PRO A 107 -14.17 8.87 11.79
N THR A 108 -14.69 8.43 10.67
CA THR A 108 -16.13 8.53 10.36
C THR A 108 -16.96 7.43 11.03
N GLY A 109 -16.34 6.34 11.46
CA GLY A 109 -17.05 5.14 11.95
C GLY A 109 -17.78 4.37 10.84
N GLU A 110 -17.66 4.79 9.61
CA GLU A 110 -18.30 4.15 8.45
C GLU A 110 -17.55 2.91 7.98
N ALA A 111 -18.25 2.05 7.24
CA ALA A 111 -17.61 0.87 6.65
C ALA A 111 -16.49 1.28 5.68
N PHE A 112 -15.43 0.49 5.63
CA PHE A 112 -14.22 0.76 4.84
C PHE A 112 -14.51 1.06 3.35
N ASN A 113 -15.54 0.43 2.81
CA ASN A 113 -15.96 0.58 1.41
C ASN A 113 -17.07 1.63 1.22
N SER A 114 -17.45 2.37 2.26
CA SER A 114 -18.41 3.46 2.11
C SER A 114 -17.75 4.61 1.36
N MET A 115 -18.46 5.14 0.38
CA MET A 115 -18.12 6.41 -0.25
C MET A 115 -18.86 7.51 0.50
N CYS A 116 -18.17 8.14 1.45
CA CYS A 116 -18.72 9.28 2.16
C CYS A 116 -18.94 10.43 1.17
N SER A 117 -20.18 10.59 0.71
CA SER A 117 -20.58 11.79 -0.02
C SER A 117 -20.62 12.96 0.97
N THR A 118 -19.79 13.95 0.77
CA THR A 118 -19.67 15.17 1.59
C THR A 118 -20.92 16.07 1.58
N ARG A 119 -22.11 15.50 1.50
CA ARG A 119 -23.39 16.24 1.57
C ARG A 119 -24.06 16.25 2.94
N SER A 120 -23.37 15.81 3.99
CA SER A 120 -23.84 16.12 5.35
C SER A 120 -23.00 17.25 5.92
N PRO A 121 -23.58 18.41 6.25
CA PRO A 121 -22.91 19.33 7.14
C PRO A 121 -22.71 18.55 8.44
N ILE A 122 -21.47 18.30 8.82
CA ILE A 122 -21.14 17.84 10.16
C ILE A 122 -21.77 18.85 11.09
N ALA A 123 -22.85 18.44 11.73
CA ALA A 123 -23.45 19.21 12.79
C ALA A 123 -22.33 19.43 13.82
N ARG A 124 -21.87 20.66 13.92
CA ARG A 124 -21.01 21.08 15.02
C ARG A 124 -21.82 20.95 16.28
N SER A 125 -21.77 19.79 16.88
CA SER A 125 -22.27 19.62 18.23
C SER A 125 -21.22 20.20 19.17
N THR A 126 -21.53 21.40 19.64
CA THR A 126 -21.24 22.04 20.93
C THR A 126 -19.85 21.90 21.55
N PRO A 127 -19.31 23.02 22.00
CA PRO A 127 -18.06 23.07 22.75
C PRO A 127 -18.25 22.51 24.15
N TRP A 128 -17.25 21.82 24.61
CA TRP A 128 -16.97 21.58 26.04
C TRP A 128 -16.10 22.68 26.57
#